data_a00d9a0d37d1de66c2eaf8a61f5a04f1
#
_entry.id   a00d9a0d37d1de66c2eaf8a61f5a04f1
#
_cell.length_a   1.000
_cell.length_b   1.000
_cell.length_c   1.000
_cell.angle_alpha   90.00
_cell.angle_beta   90.00
_cell.angle_gamma   90.00
#
_symmetry.space_group_name_H-M   'P 1'
#
loop_
_entity.id
_entity.type
_entity.pdbx_description
1 polymer ?
#
loop_
_entity_poly.entity_id
_entity_poly.type
_entity_poly.pdbx_seq_one_letter_code
_entity_poly.pdbx_strand_id
1 'polypeptide(L)'
;MAPPLLALQNIRLALGASLLLDGAEIGVGAGERICLVGRNGSGKSTLLKIAADIISADGGSRFLQPGATLRYLPQEPDLSAFPTVLDYVLDGLDAETDGHRARGLLDQLGLSGAETTDRLSGGEARRAAIARVLAPAPDVLLLDEPTNHLDLPAIEWLEAELRGSRAGIVLISHDRRLLEKVSRSIVWLDRGTTSRIDRGFAHFEAWRDEVFEQEARDAQKLAREIVREEDWMRYGVTARRKRNVRRVAELAGLREKKRAEKRDTRELQVSASAASLSGKIVVDAKGIDKSYGDQVIIRDLTLRVLRGDRLGIVGPNGAGKTTLLRLLTGQDQPDSGTIKTGTNLAVATLDQQRAALDPTRTLADTLTGGKSDLVEVGGESRHVIGYMKDFLFRPEQARTPVGTLSGGERGRLLLAAILAKPSNLLILDEPTNDLDLETLDILQDMLSDYAGTILLVSHDRDFLDRIATSTLAAEGDGRWVEYAGGYSDMLAQRGERVREAATVRKAGPVAKRVSEKAAFSFKDRHRLKALNEEIAGVQSRIDTLEATFADTELFTKRPEQFQANMTALAGLHERMGVLEAEWLELEMRRESVEG
;
A
#
# COMPACT_ATOMS: atom_id res chain seq x y z
N MET A 1 -31.20 -16.22 4.75
CA MET A 1 -29.88 -15.90 5.33
C MET A 1 -29.85 -16.44 6.75
N ALA A 2 -28.75 -17.07 7.17
CA ALA A 2 -28.57 -17.42 8.58
C ALA A 2 -28.52 -16.13 9.42
N PRO A 3 -29.01 -16.15 10.67
CA PRO A 3 -28.95 -14.97 11.54
C PRO A 3 -27.47 -14.56 11.74
N PRO A 4 -27.18 -13.26 11.80
CA PRO A 4 -25.83 -12.80 12.03
C PRO A 4 -25.35 -13.20 13.43
N LEU A 5 -24.06 -13.54 13.56
CA LEU A 5 -23.43 -13.76 14.86
C LEU A 5 -23.29 -12.45 15.64
N LEU A 6 -22.94 -11.38 14.93
CA LEU A 6 -22.81 -10.03 15.46
C LEU A 6 -23.55 -9.06 14.52
N ALA A 7 -24.31 -8.12 15.07
CA ALA A 7 -24.95 -7.05 14.31
C ALA A 7 -24.93 -5.73 15.10
N LEU A 8 -24.59 -4.67 14.42
CA LEU A 8 -24.76 -3.28 14.84
C LEU A 8 -25.79 -2.64 13.92
N GLN A 9 -26.78 -1.94 14.49
CA GLN A 9 -27.85 -1.31 13.73
C GLN A 9 -28.03 0.14 14.19
N ASN A 10 -28.05 1.04 13.22
CA ASN A 10 -28.28 2.48 13.41
C ASN A 10 -27.41 3.10 14.54
N ILE A 11 -26.13 2.75 14.56
CA ILE A 11 -25.21 3.21 15.59
C ILE A 11 -24.95 4.71 15.43
N ARG A 12 -25.08 5.43 16.55
CA ARG A 12 -24.78 6.86 16.64
C ARG A 12 -23.80 7.09 17.77
N LEU A 13 -22.79 7.93 17.48
CA LEU A 13 -21.80 8.36 18.47
C LEU A 13 -21.28 9.75 18.14
N ALA A 14 -21.30 10.64 19.14
CA ALA A 14 -20.69 11.96 19.04
C ALA A 14 -19.42 12.05 19.91
N LEU A 15 -18.39 12.67 19.39
CA LEU A 15 -17.18 13.03 20.14
C LEU A 15 -17.15 14.55 20.31
N GLY A 16 -17.53 15.00 21.50
CA GLY A 16 -17.73 16.43 21.78
C GLY A 16 -18.84 17.03 20.90
N ALA A 17 -18.53 18.05 20.12
CA ALA A 17 -19.49 18.67 19.20
C ALA A 17 -19.57 18.02 17.80
N SER A 18 -18.73 17.04 17.53
CA SER A 18 -18.65 16.38 16.21
C SER A 18 -19.32 15.02 16.24
N LEU A 19 -20.29 14.79 15.35
CA LEU A 19 -20.93 13.50 15.14
C LEU A 19 -19.95 12.61 14.34
N LEU A 20 -19.49 11.52 14.94
CA LEU A 20 -18.55 10.58 14.35
C LEU A 20 -19.26 9.47 13.59
N LEU A 21 -20.31 8.89 14.19
CA LEU A 21 -21.15 7.86 13.57
C LEU A 21 -22.61 8.34 13.58
N ASP A 22 -23.30 8.20 12.45
CA ASP A 22 -24.68 8.65 12.26
C ASP A 22 -25.50 7.62 11.46
N GLY A 23 -25.87 6.53 12.15
CA GLY A 23 -26.61 5.44 11.54
C GLY A 23 -25.71 4.37 10.92
N ALA A 24 -24.51 4.15 11.49
CA ALA A 24 -23.61 3.11 11.00
C ALA A 24 -24.17 1.70 11.33
N GLU A 25 -24.02 0.80 10.35
CA GLU A 25 -24.51 -0.58 10.43
C GLU A 25 -23.42 -1.57 9.98
N ILE A 26 -23.29 -2.67 10.69
CA ILE A 26 -22.45 -3.80 10.28
C ILE A 26 -23.05 -5.09 10.83
N GLY A 27 -23.10 -6.14 10.00
CA GLY A 27 -23.50 -7.47 10.43
C GLY A 27 -22.56 -8.51 9.88
N VAL A 28 -22.16 -9.47 10.71
CA VAL A 28 -21.26 -10.55 10.32
C VAL A 28 -21.85 -11.90 10.74
N GLY A 29 -21.89 -12.83 9.79
CA GLY A 29 -22.31 -14.22 9.97
C GLY A 29 -21.13 -15.17 10.15
N ALA A 30 -21.42 -16.45 10.42
CA ALA A 30 -20.41 -17.49 10.55
C ALA A 30 -19.63 -17.67 9.24
N GLY A 31 -18.29 -17.64 9.32
CA GLY A 31 -17.39 -17.79 8.18
C GLY A 31 -17.43 -16.63 7.18
N GLU A 32 -18.15 -15.56 7.48
CA GLU A 32 -18.18 -14.36 6.68
C GLU A 32 -16.92 -13.53 6.91
N ARG A 33 -16.39 -12.89 5.85
CA ARG A 33 -15.14 -12.11 5.89
C ARG A 33 -15.38 -10.74 5.32
N ILE A 34 -15.49 -9.77 6.20
CA ILE A 34 -15.82 -8.39 5.90
C ILE A 34 -14.55 -7.53 6.05
N CYS A 35 -14.27 -6.73 5.04
CA CYS A 35 -13.31 -5.65 5.12
C CYS A 35 -14.05 -4.36 5.48
N LEU A 36 -13.65 -3.70 6.58
CA LEU A 36 -14.15 -2.38 6.96
C LEU A 36 -13.16 -1.32 6.48
N VAL A 37 -13.54 -0.57 5.45
CA VAL A 37 -12.71 0.47 4.83
C VAL A 37 -13.28 1.85 5.09
N GLY A 38 -12.45 2.87 4.99
CA GLY A 38 -12.80 4.29 5.17
C GLY A 38 -11.57 5.10 5.56
N ARG A 39 -11.68 6.41 5.47
CA ARG A 39 -10.60 7.37 5.76
C ARG A 39 -10.12 7.25 7.21
N ASN A 40 -8.88 7.68 7.47
CA ASN A 40 -8.40 7.82 8.85
C ASN A 40 -9.24 8.86 9.60
N GLY A 41 -9.61 8.50 10.84
CA GLY A 41 -10.52 9.33 11.65
C GLY A 41 -12.01 9.21 11.30
N SER A 42 -12.42 8.35 10.35
CA SER A 42 -13.84 8.13 10.03
C SER A 42 -14.62 7.38 11.11
N GLY A 43 -13.94 6.77 12.09
CA GLY A 43 -14.57 6.02 13.16
C GLY A 43 -14.52 4.49 13.02
N LYS A 44 -13.70 3.94 12.10
CA LYS A 44 -13.55 2.47 11.89
C LYS A 44 -13.23 1.72 13.19
N SER A 45 -12.14 2.09 13.86
CA SER A 45 -11.71 1.48 15.12
C SER A 45 -12.74 1.70 16.24
N THR A 46 -13.41 2.85 16.24
CA THR A 46 -14.50 3.14 17.18
C THR A 46 -15.70 2.22 16.95
N LEU A 47 -16.07 1.98 15.69
CA LEU A 47 -17.15 1.04 15.34
C LEU A 47 -16.79 -0.39 15.78
N LEU A 48 -15.53 -0.83 15.61
CA LEU A 48 -15.07 -2.13 16.11
C LEU A 48 -15.07 -2.19 17.65
N LYS A 49 -14.71 -1.11 18.34
CA LYS A 49 -14.76 -1.04 19.82
C LYS A 49 -16.20 -1.10 20.33
N ILE A 50 -17.17 -0.50 19.62
CA ILE A 50 -18.60 -0.66 19.92
C ILE A 50 -19.04 -2.10 19.66
N ALA A 51 -18.61 -2.70 18.56
CA ALA A 51 -18.88 -4.11 18.25
C ALA A 51 -18.33 -5.06 19.33
N ALA A 52 -17.14 -4.74 19.86
CA ALA A 52 -16.49 -5.48 20.95
C ALA A 52 -17.04 -5.17 22.36
N ASP A 53 -18.02 -4.27 22.51
CA ASP A 53 -18.60 -3.82 23.79
C ASP A 53 -17.62 -3.07 24.71
N ILE A 54 -16.60 -2.45 24.11
CA ILE A 54 -15.59 -1.66 24.85
C ILE A 54 -16.08 -0.22 25.03
N ILE A 55 -16.82 0.30 24.05
CA ILE A 55 -17.40 1.64 24.06
C ILE A 55 -18.90 1.53 23.85
N SER A 56 -19.68 2.24 24.65
CA SER A 56 -21.12 2.36 24.46
C SER A 56 -21.45 3.41 23.40
N ALA A 57 -22.37 3.12 22.49
CA ALA A 57 -22.90 4.08 21.54
C ALA A 57 -23.94 4.99 22.20
N ASP A 58 -24.10 6.23 21.68
CA ASP A 58 -25.15 7.16 22.11
C ASP A 58 -26.55 6.71 21.62
N GLY A 59 -26.60 5.93 20.55
CA GLY A 59 -27.85 5.40 20.00
C GLY A 59 -27.61 4.21 19.08
N GLY A 60 -28.70 3.51 18.74
CA GLY A 60 -28.66 2.28 17.97
C GLY A 60 -28.70 1.02 18.85
N SER A 61 -28.44 -0.14 18.25
CA SER A 61 -28.44 -1.41 18.97
C SER A 61 -27.27 -2.30 18.55
N ARG A 62 -26.73 -3.03 19.53
CA ARG A 62 -25.72 -4.06 19.35
C ARG A 62 -26.35 -5.42 19.69
N PHE A 63 -26.18 -6.37 18.80
CA PHE A 63 -26.60 -7.74 19.00
C PHE A 63 -25.39 -8.68 18.85
N LEU A 64 -25.18 -9.54 19.82
CA LEU A 64 -24.28 -10.70 19.72
C LEU A 64 -25.10 -11.94 19.99
N GLN A 65 -25.00 -12.94 19.12
CA GLN A 65 -25.74 -14.19 19.29
C GLN A 65 -25.40 -14.82 20.64
N PRO A 66 -26.41 -15.23 21.46
CA PRO A 66 -26.17 -15.89 22.74
C PRO A 66 -25.26 -17.12 22.58
N GLY A 67 -24.20 -17.19 23.40
CA GLY A 67 -23.20 -18.26 23.36
C GLY A 67 -22.09 -18.09 22.31
N ALA A 68 -22.17 -17.09 21.42
CA ALA A 68 -21.08 -16.80 20.51
C ALA A 68 -19.93 -16.07 21.22
N THR A 69 -18.71 -16.52 20.94
CA THR A 69 -17.48 -15.93 21.45
C THR A 69 -16.94 -14.88 20.49
N LEU A 70 -16.48 -13.75 21.03
CA LEU A 70 -15.93 -12.65 20.27
C LEU A 70 -14.54 -12.27 20.81
N ARG A 71 -13.59 -12.01 19.93
CA ARG A 71 -12.27 -11.45 20.28
C ARG A 71 -11.96 -10.23 19.40
N TYR A 72 -11.35 -9.24 20.04
CA TYR A 72 -10.94 -7.98 19.39
C TYR A 72 -9.43 -7.80 19.51
N LEU A 73 -8.77 -7.57 18.37
CA LEU A 73 -7.38 -7.17 18.31
C LEU A 73 -7.31 -5.64 18.18
N PRO A 74 -6.85 -4.91 19.21
CA PRO A 74 -6.70 -3.45 19.13
C PRO A 74 -5.52 -3.05 18.25
N GLN A 75 -5.53 -1.81 17.75
CA GLN A 75 -4.44 -1.24 16.96
C GLN A 75 -3.12 -1.22 17.76
N GLU A 76 -3.17 -0.81 19.03
CA GLU A 76 -2.05 -0.83 19.96
C GLU A 76 -2.40 -1.78 21.13
N PRO A 77 -1.77 -2.96 21.20
CA PRO A 77 -2.00 -3.88 22.33
C PRO A 77 -1.24 -3.43 23.56
N ASP A 78 -1.87 -3.50 24.73
CA ASP A 78 -1.24 -3.25 26.01
C ASP A 78 -0.87 -4.57 26.69
N LEU A 79 0.42 -4.81 26.88
CA LEU A 79 0.98 -5.98 27.53
C LEU A 79 1.54 -5.67 28.93
N SER A 80 1.47 -4.41 29.38
CA SER A 80 2.15 -3.92 30.59
C SER A 80 1.74 -4.62 31.88
N ALA A 81 0.53 -5.20 31.92
CA ALA A 81 0.02 -5.93 33.08
C ALA A 81 0.59 -7.35 33.25
N PHE A 82 1.34 -7.86 32.29
CA PHE A 82 1.78 -9.25 32.25
C PHE A 82 3.32 -9.35 32.28
N PRO A 83 3.89 -10.30 33.03
CA PRO A 83 5.34 -10.45 33.14
C PRO A 83 5.96 -11.05 31.87
N THR A 84 5.28 -12.02 31.25
CA THR A 84 5.76 -12.70 30.03
C THR A 84 4.72 -12.70 28.92
N VAL A 85 5.20 -12.92 27.69
CA VAL A 85 4.35 -13.09 26.51
C VAL A 85 3.38 -14.27 26.67
N LEU A 86 3.84 -15.37 27.26
CA LEU A 86 2.97 -16.53 27.48
C LEU A 86 1.85 -16.22 28.47
N ASP A 87 2.13 -15.51 29.56
CA ASP A 87 1.10 -15.11 30.54
C ASP A 87 0.03 -14.22 29.88
N TYR A 88 0.47 -13.28 29.04
CA TYR A 88 -0.43 -12.43 28.26
C TYR A 88 -1.36 -13.21 27.34
N VAL A 89 -0.83 -14.22 26.63
CA VAL A 89 -1.63 -15.03 25.70
C VAL A 89 -2.56 -15.97 26.43
N LEU A 90 -2.11 -16.60 27.52
CA LEU A 90 -2.91 -17.52 28.34
C LEU A 90 -4.08 -16.82 29.05
N ASP A 91 -3.92 -15.57 29.50
CA ASP A 91 -5.01 -14.76 30.06
C ASP A 91 -6.16 -14.53 29.06
N GLY A 92 -5.88 -14.60 27.76
CA GLY A 92 -6.88 -14.53 26.69
C GLY A 92 -7.71 -15.81 26.51
N LEU A 93 -7.33 -16.93 27.16
CA LEU A 93 -8.04 -18.20 27.07
C LEU A 93 -9.14 -18.31 28.15
N ASP A 94 -10.19 -19.04 27.81
CA ASP A 94 -11.18 -19.44 28.81
C ASP A 94 -10.60 -20.56 29.70
N ALA A 95 -11.07 -20.67 30.95
CA ALA A 95 -10.51 -21.56 31.98
C ALA A 95 -10.44 -23.05 31.57
N GLU A 96 -11.25 -23.46 30.61
CA GLU A 96 -11.31 -24.85 30.09
C GLU A 96 -10.43 -25.08 28.85
N THR A 97 -9.81 -24.02 28.29
CA THR A 97 -9.03 -24.12 27.04
C THR A 97 -7.59 -24.51 27.35
N ASP A 98 -7.12 -25.60 26.71
CA ASP A 98 -5.73 -26.05 26.83
C ASP A 98 -4.77 -25.00 26.23
N GLY A 99 -3.78 -24.57 27.00
CA GLY A 99 -2.72 -23.64 26.57
C GLY A 99 -1.78 -24.18 25.49
N HIS A 100 -1.99 -25.43 25.01
CA HIS A 100 -1.14 -26.02 23.97
C HIS A 100 -1.25 -25.25 22.64
N ARG A 101 -2.46 -24.85 22.24
CA ARG A 101 -2.68 -24.06 21.03
C ARG A 101 -2.01 -22.68 21.12
N ALA A 102 -2.06 -22.04 22.29
CA ALA A 102 -1.39 -20.76 22.52
C ALA A 102 0.13 -20.87 22.30
N ARG A 103 0.77 -21.91 22.85
CA ARG A 103 2.21 -22.16 22.63
C ARG A 103 2.54 -22.47 21.17
N GLY A 104 1.70 -23.27 20.49
CA GLY A 104 1.87 -23.58 19.08
C GLY A 104 1.78 -22.34 18.18
N LEU A 105 0.85 -21.40 18.46
CA LEU A 105 0.74 -20.14 17.75
C LEU A 105 1.93 -19.22 18.02
N LEU A 106 2.42 -19.14 19.28
CA LEU A 106 3.62 -18.38 19.60
C LEU A 106 4.84 -18.90 18.85
N ASP A 107 5.04 -20.22 18.83
CA ASP A 107 6.15 -20.86 18.09
C ASP A 107 6.09 -20.54 16.59
N GLN A 108 4.90 -20.67 15.96
CA GLN A 108 4.70 -20.31 14.56
C GLN A 108 4.98 -18.84 14.27
N LEU A 109 4.72 -17.95 15.25
CA LEU A 109 4.99 -16.52 15.16
C LEU A 109 6.42 -16.16 15.58
N GLY A 110 7.27 -17.15 15.90
CA GLY A 110 8.68 -16.96 16.26
C GLY A 110 8.85 -16.34 17.66
N LEU A 111 7.95 -16.67 18.60
CA LEU A 111 8.00 -16.24 19.99
C LEU A 111 8.12 -17.47 20.90
N SER A 112 9.05 -17.46 21.85
CA SER A 112 9.21 -18.56 22.81
C SER A 112 8.16 -18.54 23.93
N GLY A 113 7.54 -17.35 24.12
CA GLY A 113 6.63 -17.08 25.24
C GLY A 113 7.33 -16.68 26.55
N ALA A 114 8.64 -16.87 26.65
CA ALA A 114 9.44 -16.49 27.83
C ALA A 114 9.92 -15.02 27.79
N GLU A 115 9.70 -14.33 26.68
CA GLU A 115 10.07 -12.92 26.52
C GLU A 115 9.32 -12.05 27.55
N THR A 116 10.05 -11.12 28.17
CA THR A 116 9.47 -10.14 29.10
C THR A 116 8.77 -9.02 28.31
N THR A 117 7.58 -8.64 28.76
CA THR A 117 6.73 -7.71 28.02
C THR A 117 7.28 -6.29 27.94
N ASP A 118 8.16 -5.89 28.85
CA ASP A 118 8.80 -4.56 28.94
C ASP A 118 9.89 -4.33 27.85
N ARG A 119 10.38 -5.41 27.21
CA ARG A 119 11.48 -5.35 26.23
C ARG A 119 11.09 -5.73 24.81
N LEU A 120 9.80 -5.95 24.59
CA LEU A 120 9.31 -6.34 23.28
C LEU A 120 9.43 -5.20 22.25
N SER A 121 9.84 -5.54 21.06
CA SER A 121 9.64 -4.67 19.90
C SER A 121 8.15 -4.57 19.55
N GLY A 122 7.75 -3.51 18.84
CA GLY A 122 6.37 -3.35 18.37
C GLY A 122 5.86 -4.56 17.56
N GLY A 123 6.75 -5.16 16.75
CA GLY A 123 6.42 -6.37 15.99
C GLY A 123 6.20 -7.62 16.86
N GLU A 124 7.01 -7.82 17.90
CA GLU A 124 6.83 -8.92 18.85
C GLU A 124 5.55 -8.76 19.68
N ALA A 125 5.29 -7.55 20.18
CA ALA A 125 4.06 -7.24 20.89
C ALA A 125 2.83 -7.50 19.99
N ARG A 126 2.91 -7.14 18.71
CA ARG A 126 1.84 -7.39 17.74
C ARG A 126 1.61 -8.88 17.49
N ARG A 127 2.68 -9.65 17.31
CA ARG A 127 2.60 -11.12 17.15
C ARG A 127 1.99 -11.78 18.38
N ALA A 128 2.37 -11.37 19.59
CA ALA A 128 1.79 -11.85 20.84
C ALA A 128 0.28 -11.55 20.92
N ALA A 129 -0.14 -10.34 20.54
CA ALA A 129 -1.54 -9.95 20.51
C ALA A 129 -2.37 -10.75 19.50
N ILE A 130 -1.83 -11.06 18.34
CA ILE A 130 -2.45 -11.94 17.34
C ILE A 130 -2.61 -13.35 17.94
N ALA A 131 -1.58 -13.91 18.56
CA ALA A 131 -1.68 -15.20 19.24
C ALA A 131 -2.78 -15.22 20.29
N ARG A 132 -2.89 -14.16 21.13
CA ARG A 132 -3.93 -14.03 22.16
C ARG A 132 -5.35 -14.09 21.60
N VAL A 133 -5.63 -13.43 20.47
CA VAL A 133 -7.00 -13.39 19.91
C VAL A 133 -7.34 -14.63 19.08
N LEU A 134 -6.35 -15.33 18.52
CA LEU A 134 -6.53 -16.55 17.74
C LEU A 134 -6.56 -17.83 18.59
N ALA A 135 -5.85 -17.83 19.72
CA ALA A 135 -5.73 -19.02 20.57
C ALA A 135 -7.08 -19.62 21.03
N PRO A 136 -8.09 -18.82 21.46
CA PRO A 136 -9.39 -19.36 21.89
C PRO A 136 -10.28 -19.83 20.72
N ALA A 137 -9.89 -19.65 19.45
CA ALA A 137 -10.69 -19.99 18.27
C ALA A 137 -12.12 -19.38 18.30
N PRO A 138 -12.27 -18.06 18.39
CA PRO A 138 -13.56 -17.42 18.59
C PRO A 138 -14.48 -17.57 17.38
N ASP A 139 -15.81 -17.42 17.60
CA ASP A 139 -16.82 -17.40 16.54
C ASP A 139 -16.80 -16.09 15.74
N VAL A 140 -16.43 -14.98 16.39
CA VAL A 140 -16.28 -13.65 15.76
C VAL A 140 -14.91 -13.07 16.08
N LEU A 141 -14.21 -12.61 15.06
CA LEU A 141 -12.88 -12.01 15.14
C LEU A 141 -12.91 -10.60 14.58
N LEU A 142 -12.61 -9.61 15.41
CA LEU A 142 -12.50 -8.20 15.02
C LEU A 142 -11.02 -7.82 15.02
N LEU A 143 -10.49 -7.44 13.86
CA LEU A 143 -9.06 -7.15 13.68
C LEU A 143 -8.87 -5.70 13.25
N ASP A 144 -8.19 -4.91 14.08
CA ASP A 144 -7.90 -3.50 13.81
C ASP A 144 -6.43 -3.35 13.42
N GLU A 145 -6.16 -3.16 12.11
CA GLU A 145 -4.83 -3.03 11.50
C GLU A 145 -3.85 -4.15 11.89
N PRO A 146 -4.18 -5.44 11.71
CA PRO A 146 -3.36 -6.54 12.22
C PRO A 146 -1.97 -6.63 11.58
N THR A 147 -1.78 -6.06 10.40
CA THR A 147 -0.51 -6.11 9.64
C THR A 147 0.50 -5.06 10.07
N ASN A 148 0.10 -4.02 10.81
CA ASN A 148 1.02 -2.98 11.27
C ASN A 148 2.15 -3.58 12.11
N HIS A 149 3.39 -3.20 11.83
CA HIS A 149 4.62 -3.69 12.46
C HIS A 149 4.94 -5.16 12.25
N LEU A 150 4.16 -5.89 11.45
CA LEU A 150 4.50 -7.26 11.05
C LEU A 150 5.46 -7.25 9.86
N ASP A 151 6.38 -8.21 9.85
CA ASP A 151 7.20 -8.49 8.68
C ASP A 151 6.46 -9.38 7.67
N LEU A 152 6.98 -9.45 6.45
CA LEU A 152 6.35 -10.17 5.36
C LEU A 152 6.04 -11.65 5.67
N PRO A 153 6.94 -12.44 6.32
CA PRO A 153 6.62 -13.81 6.72
C PRO A 153 5.44 -13.90 7.68
N ALA A 154 5.36 -12.99 8.67
CA ALA A 154 4.26 -12.96 9.62
C ALA A 154 2.92 -12.54 8.96
N ILE A 155 2.96 -11.62 7.99
CA ILE A 155 1.79 -11.25 7.18
C ILE A 155 1.29 -12.44 6.36
N GLU A 156 2.18 -13.15 5.67
CA GLU A 156 1.82 -14.33 4.87
C GLU A 156 1.24 -15.46 5.73
N TRP A 157 1.81 -15.67 6.91
CA TRP A 157 1.27 -16.61 7.88
C TRP A 157 -0.14 -16.20 8.35
N LEU A 158 -0.33 -14.91 8.69
CA LEU A 158 -1.65 -14.39 9.11
C LEU A 158 -2.70 -14.54 8.00
N GLU A 159 -2.34 -14.24 6.74
CA GLU A 159 -3.20 -14.47 5.58
C GLU A 159 -3.69 -15.93 5.51
N ALA A 160 -2.77 -16.88 5.67
CA ALA A 160 -3.09 -18.31 5.61
C ALA A 160 -4.03 -18.73 6.76
N GLU A 161 -3.75 -18.26 7.99
CA GLU A 161 -4.58 -18.55 9.17
C GLU A 161 -5.99 -17.96 9.06
N LEU A 162 -6.12 -16.68 8.64
CA LEU A 162 -7.42 -16.04 8.45
C LEU A 162 -8.24 -16.70 7.32
N ARG A 163 -7.58 -17.16 6.26
CA ARG A 163 -8.25 -17.91 5.18
C ARG A 163 -8.72 -19.30 5.62
N GLY A 164 -8.02 -19.94 6.53
CA GLY A 164 -8.39 -21.23 7.12
C GLY A 164 -9.48 -21.12 8.20
N SER A 165 -9.65 -19.95 8.81
CA SER A 165 -10.59 -19.73 9.92
C SER A 165 -12.05 -19.91 9.50
N ARG A 166 -12.86 -20.47 10.43
CA ARG A 166 -14.32 -20.55 10.34
C ARG A 166 -15.06 -19.40 11.02
N ALA A 167 -14.32 -18.55 11.72
CA ALA A 167 -14.87 -17.36 12.38
C ALA A 167 -15.51 -16.39 11.39
N GLY A 168 -16.50 -15.64 11.83
CA GLY A 168 -16.92 -14.42 11.17
C GLY A 168 -15.85 -13.35 11.44
N ILE A 169 -15.29 -12.78 10.38
CA ILE A 169 -14.14 -11.85 10.49
C ILE A 169 -14.55 -10.45 10.03
N VAL A 170 -14.26 -9.44 10.86
CA VAL A 170 -14.26 -8.04 10.44
C VAL A 170 -12.83 -7.52 10.54
N LEU A 171 -12.29 -7.10 9.40
CA LEU A 171 -10.89 -6.70 9.23
C LEU A 171 -10.79 -5.24 8.80
N ILE A 172 -10.07 -4.43 9.55
CA ILE A 172 -9.55 -3.14 9.10
C ILE A 172 -8.09 -3.36 8.72
N SER A 173 -7.71 -3.02 7.50
CA SER A 173 -6.31 -3.02 7.07
C SER A 173 -6.07 -2.06 5.92
N HIS A 174 -4.84 -1.62 5.76
CA HIS A 174 -4.36 -0.85 4.62
C HIS A 174 -3.52 -1.71 3.65
N ASP A 175 -3.26 -2.98 3.99
CA ASP A 175 -2.62 -3.96 3.10
C ASP A 175 -3.64 -4.48 2.08
N ARG A 176 -3.57 -3.94 0.85
CA ARG A 176 -4.46 -4.29 -0.27
C ARG A 176 -4.46 -5.78 -0.58
N ARG A 177 -3.29 -6.42 -0.56
CA ARG A 177 -3.17 -7.87 -0.85
C ARG A 177 -3.82 -8.73 0.21
N LEU A 178 -3.68 -8.37 1.49
CA LEU A 178 -4.40 -9.04 2.56
C LEU A 178 -5.90 -8.92 2.36
N LEU A 179 -6.39 -7.68 2.08
CA LEU A 179 -7.81 -7.43 1.85
C LEU A 179 -8.36 -8.22 0.67
N GLU A 180 -7.64 -8.27 -0.46
CA GLU A 180 -8.04 -9.04 -1.65
C GLU A 180 -8.13 -10.55 -1.38
N LYS A 181 -7.15 -11.09 -0.65
CA LYS A 181 -7.07 -12.53 -0.39
C LYS A 181 -8.05 -13.02 0.68
N VAL A 182 -8.35 -12.18 1.68
CA VAL A 182 -9.14 -12.58 2.85
C VAL A 182 -10.60 -12.15 2.70
N SER A 183 -10.91 -10.92 2.25
CA SER A 183 -12.27 -10.38 2.26
C SER A 183 -13.14 -10.94 1.13
N ARG A 184 -14.44 -11.10 1.42
CA ARG A 184 -15.48 -11.48 0.45
C ARG A 184 -16.54 -10.40 0.31
N SER A 185 -16.68 -9.54 1.29
CA SER A 185 -17.57 -8.39 1.30
C SER A 185 -16.87 -7.19 1.93
N ILE A 186 -17.33 -6.00 1.59
CA ILE A 186 -16.76 -4.73 2.04
C ILE A 186 -17.85 -3.93 2.71
N VAL A 187 -17.52 -3.31 3.83
CA VAL A 187 -18.31 -2.24 4.45
C VAL A 187 -17.49 -0.96 4.39
N TRP A 188 -17.98 0.02 3.66
CA TRP A 188 -17.35 1.33 3.55
C TRP A 188 -17.98 2.30 4.52
N LEU A 189 -17.19 2.82 5.45
CA LEU A 189 -17.58 3.85 6.41
C LEU A 189 -17.18 5.22 5.87
N ASP A 190 -18.17 6.00 5.45
CA ASP A 190 -17.98 7.37 5.00
C ASP A 190 -18.97 8.31 5.69
N ARG A 191 -18.47 9.45 6.17
CA ARG A 191 -19.26 10.52 6.82
C ARG A 191 -20.19 10.04 7.94
N GLY A 192 -19.78 8.98 8.65
CA GLY A 192 -20.52 8.40 9.78
C GLY A 192 -21.56 7.35 9.40
N THR A 193 -21.77 7.08 8.11
CA THR A 193 -22.68 6.05 7.60
C THR A 193 -21.90 4.90 6.95
N THR A 194 -22.52 3.72 6.89
CA THR A 194 -21.90 2.54 6.26
C THR A 194 -22.64 2.15 4.98
N SER A 195 -21.88 1.77 3.97
CA SER A 195 -22.40 1.16 2.73
C SER A 195 -21.73 -0.19 2.52
N ARG A 196 -22.51 -1.23 2.22
CA ARG A 196 -22.03 -2.60 2.06
C ARG A 196 -22.02 -3.04 0.60
N ILE A 197 -20.98 -3.76 0.21
CA ILE A 197 -20.85 -4.42 -1.08
C ILE A 197 -20.50 -5.88 -0.84
N ASP A 198 -21.28 -6.79 -1.43
CA ASP A 198 -21.02 -8.23 -1.35
C ASP A 198 -20.11 -8.67 -2.51
N ARG A 199 -18.94 -8.03 -2.60
CA ARG A 199 -17.86 -8.32 -3.56
C ARG A 199 -16.51 -8.19 -2.85
N GLY A 200 -15.48 -8.90 -3.35
CA GLY A 200 -14.12 -8.81 -2.83
C GLY A 200 -13.47 -7.44 -3.08
N PHE A 201 -12.39 -7.16 -2.36
CA PHE A 201 -11.73 -5.86 -2.32
C PHE A 201 -11.24 -5.35 -3.69
N ALA A 202 -10.87 -6.23 -4.62
CA ALA A 202 -10.47 -5.85 -5.98
C ALA A 202 -11.50 -4.99 -6.74
N HIS A 203 -12.77 -5.00 -6.31
CA HIS A 203 -13.84 -4.19 -6.92
C HIS A 203 -14.12 -2.88 -6.18
N PHE A 204 -13.42 -2.62 -5.07
CA PHE A 204 -13.73 -1.48 -4.19
C PHE A 204 -13.44 -0.14 -4.85
N GLU A 205 -12.27 0.02 -5.47
CA GLU A 205 -11.86 1.29 -6.07
C GLU A 205 -12.81 1.71 -7.18
N ALA A 206 -13.09 0.82 -8.12
CA ALA A 206 -14.01 1.09 -9.21
C ALA A 206 -15.42 1.44 -8.72
N TRP A 207 -15.91 0.74 -7.69
CA TRP A 207 -17.21 1.04 -7.10
C TRP A 207 -17.21 2.38 -6.34
N ARG A 208 -16.16 2.69 -5.57
CA ARG A 208 -16.00 3.97 -4.87
C ARG A 208 -16.03 5.13 -5.87
N ASP A 209 -15.30 5.00 -6.98
CA ASP A 209 -15.21 6.02 -8.01
C ASP A 209 -16.57 6.22 -8.71
N GLU A 210 -17.32 5.13 -8.96
CA GLU A 210 -18.69 5.20 -9.49
C GLU A 210 -19.63 5.93 -8.51
N VAL A 211 -19.54 5.68 -7.20
CA VAL A 211 -20.32 6.39 -6.18
C VAL A 211 -19.97 7.88 -6.16
N PHE A 212 -18.69 8.24 -6.20
CA PHE A 212 -18.28 9.65 -6.25
C PHE A 212 -18.73 10.35 -7.53
N GLU A 213 -18.65 9.69 -8.69
CA GLU A 213 -19.18 10.23 -9.93
C GLU A 213 -20.70 10.44 -9.85
N GLN A 214 -21.43 9.50 -9.26
CA GLN A 214 -22.88 9.63 -9.10
C GLN A 214 -23.22 10.79 -8.15
N GLU A 215 -22.52 10.92 -7.00
CA GLU A 215 -22.66 12.08 -6.10
C GLU A 215 -22.37 13.40 -6.83
N ALA A 216 -21.32 13.45 -7.65
CA ALA A 216 -20.97 14.64 -8.41
C ALA A 216 -22.05 15.01 -9.43
N ARG A 217 -22.62 14.02 -10.13
CA ARG A 217 -23.74 14.22 -11.07
C ARG A 217 -24.98 14.73 -10.35
N ASP A 218 -25.32 14.17 -9.20
CA ASP A 218 -26.50 14.55 -8.42
C ASP A 218 -26.34 15.95 -7.83
N ALA A 219 -25.15 16.30 -7.38
CA ALA A 219 -24.82 17.62 -6.92
C ALA A 219 -24.86 18.67 -8.05
N GLN A 220 -24.44 18.32 -9.28
CA GLN A 220 -24.63 19.22 -10.43
C GLN A 220 -26.11 19.42 -10.78
N LYS A 221 -26.92 18.35 -10.71
CA LYS A 221 -28.37 18.45 -10.91
C LYS A 221 -28.99 19.38 -9.87
N LEU A 222 -28.66 19.19 -8.58
CA LEU A 222 -29.15 20.04 -7.48
C LEU A 222 -28.73 21.50 -7.68
N ALA A 223 -27.46 21.73 -8.08
CA ALA A 223 -27.00 23.11 -8.35
C ALA A 223 -27.77 23.76 -9.50
N ARG A 224 -28.02 23.01 -10.61
CA ARG A 224 -28.82 23.51 -11.74
C ARG A 224 -30.28 23.77 -11.36
N GLU A 225 -30.86 22.96 -10.49
CA GLU A 225 -32.21 23.11 -9.97
C GLU A 225 -32.33 24.40 -9.12
N ILE A 226 -31.35 24.62 -8.21
CA ILE A 226 -31.28 25.86 -7.42
C ILE A 226 -31.19 27.10 -8.31
N VAL A 227 -30.30 27.11 -9.32
CA VAL A 227 -30.16 28.22 -10.26
C VAL A 227 -31.47 28.47 -11.00
N ARG A 228 -32.15 27.42 -11.48
CA ARG A 228 -33.43 27.50 -12.16
C ARG A 228 -34.53 28.15 -11.28
N GLU A 229 -34.60 27.71 -10.01
CA GLU A 229 -35.57 28.28 -9.06
C GLU A 229 -35.22 29.75 -8.65
N GLU A 230 -33.92 30.07 -8.57
CA GLU A 230 -33.45 31.45 -8.35
C GLU A 230 -33.79 32.37 -9.52
N ASP A 231 -33.54 31.92 -10.76
CA ASP A 231 -33.89 32.69 -11.98
C ASP A 231 -35.40 32.89 -12.09
N TRP A 232 -36.18 31.84 -11.79
CA TRP A 232 -37.62 31.97 -11.76
C TRP A 232 -38.08 32.98 -10.69
N MET A 233 -37.46 33.04 -9.53
CA MET A 233 -37.74 34.02 -8.49
C MET A 233 -37.40 35.45 -8.92
N ARG A 234 -36.34 35.63 -9.73
CA ARG A 234 -35.93 36.96 -10.26
C ARG A 234 -36.79 37.45 -11.40
N TYR A 235 -37.18 36.55 -12.30
CA TYR A 235 -37.79 36.94 -13.57
C TYR A 235 -39.23 36.43 -13.76
N GLY A 236 -39.69 35.48 -12.95
CA GLY A 236 -40.98 34.77 -13.14
C GLY A 236 -42.13 35.23 -12.26
N VAL A 237 -42.05 36.43 -11.61
CA VAL A 237 -43.06 36.87 -10.63
C VAL A 237 -44.28 37.47 -11.30
N THR A 238 -45.27 36.64 -11.57
CA THR A 238 -46.66 37.10 -11.85
C THR A 238 -47.58 36.72 -10.70
N ALA A 239 -48.38 37.65 -10.32
CA ALA A 239 -49.34 37.90 -9.26
C ALA A 239 -50.14 36.72 -8.62
N ARG A 240 -49.54 35.62 -8.14
CA ARG A 240 -50.25 34.65 -7.27
C ARG A 240 -49.47 34.34 -6.00
N ARG A 241 -49.71 35.07 -4.94
CA ARG A 241 -49.06 35.06 -3.62
C ARG A 241 -48.90 33.65 -3.00
N LYS A 242 -49.86 32.75 -3.12
CA LYS A 242 -49.81 31.39 -2.54
C LYS A 242 -48.80 30.42 -3.23
N ARG A 243 -48.60 30.57 -4.55
CA ARG A 243 -47.60 29.73 -5.30
C ARG A 243 -46.17 30.16 -4.98
N ASN A 244 -45.95 31.45 -4.72
CA ASN A 244 -44.62 31.97 -4.40
C ASN A 244 -44.12 31.49 -3.04
N VAL A 245 -44.99 31.39 -2.02
CA VAL A 245 -44.60 30.93 -0.66
C VAL A 245 -44.11 29.46 -0.69
N ARG A 246 -44.80 28.60 -1.45
CA ARG A 246 -44.40 27.19 -1.58
C ARG A 246 -43.02 27.03 -2.26
N ARG A 247 -42.79 27.76 -3.36
CA ARG A 247 -41.51 27.69 -4.08
C ARG A 247 -40.35 28.31 -3.30
N VAL A 248 -40.59 29.36 -2.51
CA VAL A 248 -39.61 29.93 -1.57
C VAL A 248 -39.21 28.85 -0.54
N ALA A 249 -40.17 28.10 -0.01
CA ALA A 249 -39.91 27.01 0.92
C ALA A 249 -39.16 25.85 0.23
N GLU A 250 -39.53 25.53 -1.02
CA GLU A 250 -38.82 24.51 -1.83
C GLU A 250 -37.37 24.94 -2.10
N LEU A 251 -37.10 26.18 -2.49
CA LEU A 251 -35.75 26.71 -2.68
C LEU A 251 -34.93 26.72 -1.38
N ALA A 252 -35.55 27.08 -0.25
CA ALA A 252 -34.92 27.02 1.06
C ALA A 252 -34.51 25.57 1.40
N GLY A 253 -35.39 24.59 1.14
CA GLY A 253 -35.09 23.18 1.29
C GLY A 253 -33.96 22.67 0.37
N LEU A 254 -33.91 23.08 -0.89
CA LEU A 254 -32.82 22.77 -1.83
C LEU A 254 -31.49 23.36 -1.38
N ARG A 255 -31.49 24.62 -0.87
CA ARG A 255 -30.28 25.26 -0.32
C ARG A 255 -29.80 24.57 0.96
N GLU A 256 -30.73 24.11 1.81
CA GLU A 256 -30.42 23.35 3.01
C GLU A 256 -29.81 21.97 2.65
N LYS A 257 -30.36 21.26 1.67
CA LYS A 257 -29.77 20.05 1.11
C LYS A 257 -28.34 20.30 0.59
N LYS A 258 -28.12 21.37 -0.18
CA LYS A 258 -26.78 21.76 -0.68
C LYS A 258 -25.80 22.09 0.44
N ARG A 259 -26.26 22.68 1.55
CA ARG A 259 -25.43 22.95 2.75
C ARG A 259 -25.11 21.69 3.53
N ALA A 260 -26.04 20.73 3.56
CA ALA A 260 -25.86 19.45 4.22
C ALA A 260 -24.94 18.51 3.42
N GLU A 261 -24.81 18.71 2.09
CA GLU A 261 -23.82 18.00 1.27
C GLU A 261 -22.39 18.41 1.68
N LYS A 262 -21.75 17.58 2.51
CA LYS A 262 -20.31 17.70 2.82
C LYS A 262 -19.52 17.23 1.60
N ARG A 263 -19.07 18.15 0.76
CA ARG A 263 -18.23 17.84 -0.40
C ARG A 263 -16.75 17.81 -0.02
N ASP A 264 -16.11 16.71 -0.37
CA ASP A 264 -14.67 16.62 -0.59
C ASP A 264 -14.44 16.28 -2.07
N THR A 265 -14.56 17.27 -2.95
CA THR A 265 -14.16 17.14 -4.37
C THR A 265 -12.71 17.59 -4.47
N ARG A 266 -11.81 16.66 -4.84
CA ARG A 266 -10.38 16.96 -5.03
C ARG A 266 -9.88 16.35 -6.32
N GLU A 267 -9.48 17.21 -7.25
CA GLU A 267 -8.48 16.88 -8.25
C GLU A 267 -7.10 17.15 -7.64
N LEU A 268 -6.32 16.10 -7.51
CA LEU A 268 -4.97 16.15 -6.96
C LEU A 268 -3.98 16.46 -8.09
N GLN A 269 -3.27 17.58 -7.97
CA GLN A 269 -2.07 17.88 -8.74
C GLN A 269 -0.93 18.08 -7.76
N VAL A 270 -0.19 17.01 -7.48
CA VAL A 270 0.92 17.04 -6.53
C VAL A 270 2.22 16.82 -7.26
N SER A 271 3.20 17.67 -7.02
CA SER A 271 4.57 17.51 -7.50
C SER A 271 5.54 17.52 -6.33
N ALA A 272 6.50 16.59 -6.33
CA ALA A 272 7.58 16.58 -5.36
C ALA A 272 8.69 17.56 -5.74
N SER A 273 9.37 18.12 -4.71
CA SER A 273 10.47 19.08 -4.91
C SER A 273 11.74 18.34 -5.35
N ALA A 274 12.25 18.63 -6.56
CA ALA A 274 13.51 18.11 -7.04
C ALA A 274 14.66 19.10 -6.82
N ALA A 275 15.74 18.65 -6.16
CA ALA A 275 16.99 19.40 -6.08
C ALA A 275 17.79 19.31 -7.40
N SER A 276 18.90 20.05 -7.50
CA SER A 276 19.86 19.91 -8.60
C SER A 276 20.30 18.45 -8.76
N LEU A 277 20.54 18.02 -10.02
CA LEU A 277 20.88 16.63 -10.34
C LEU A 277 22.13 16.17 -9.56
N SER A 278 22.03 15.01 -8.91
CA SER A 278 23.16 14.29 -8.31
C SER A 278 24.13 13.76 -9.38
N GLY A 279 25.31 13.28 -8.97
CA GLY A 279 26.18 12.49 -9.83
C GLY A 279 25.46 11.24 -10.39
N LYS A 280 26.01 10.61 -11.43
CA LYS A 280 25.42 9.39 -12.04
C LYS A 280 25.35 8.21 -11.05
N ILE A 281 26.34 8.09 -10.15
CA ILE A 281 26.38 7.09 -9.09
C ILE A 281 25.98 7.79 -7.79
N VAL A 282 24.96 7.25 -7.11
CA VAL A 282 24.47 7.74 -5.81
C VAL A 282 25.18 7.03 -4.67
N VAL A 283 25.30 5.69 -4.75
CA VAL A 283 26.04 4.86 -3.78
C VAL A 283 26.78 3.74 -4.54
N ASP A 284 28.05 3.52 -4.19
CA ASP A 284 28.86 2.39 -4.67
C ASP A 284 29.47 1.68 -3.44
N ALA A 285 28.84 0.62 -3.00
CA ALA A 285 29.26 -0.23 -1.89
C ALA A 285 29.95 -1.48 -2.45
N LYS A 286 31.14 -1.83 -1.94
CA LYS A 286 31.93 -2.97 -2.41
C LYS A 286 32.40 -3.84 -1.25
N GLY A 287 31.95 -5.09 -1.26
CA GLY A 287 32.34 -6.12 -0.32
C GLY A 287 32.18 -5.68 1.14
N ILE A 288 31.03 -5.06 1.47
CA ILE A 288 30.82 -4.53 2.82
C ILE A 288 30.37 -5.62 3.77
N ASP A 289 30.95 -5.61 4.97
CA ASP A 289 30.54 -6.44 6.10
C ASP A 289 30.11 -5.56 7.26
N LYS A 290 29.13 -6.02 8.04
CA LYS A 290 28.67 -5.39 9.28
C LYS A 290 28.16 -6.43 10.26
N SER A 291 28.65 -6.33 11.51
CA SER A 291 28.22 -7.22 12.61
C SER A 291 28.03 -6.42 13.89
N TYR A 292 27.16 -6.89 14.76
CA TYR A 292 27.01 -6.40 16.13
C TYR A 292 27.17 -7.58 17.09
N GLY A 293 28.31 -7.63 17.78
CA GLY A 293 28.70 -8.79 18.58
C GLY A 293 28.80 -10.05 17.69
N ASP A 294 28.07 -11.11 18.05
CA ASP A 294 28.04 -12.36 17.29
C ASP A 294 27.05 -12.36 16.13
N GLN A 295 26.21 -11.35 16.02
CA GLN A 295 25.20 -11.25 14.98
C GLN A 295 25.75 -10.59 13.71
N VAL A 296 25.85 -11.36 12.63
CA VAL A 296 26.21 -10.84 11.30
C VAL A 296 24.97 -10.24 10.64
N ILE A 297 25.04 -8.95 10.32
CA ILE A 297 23.95 -8.19 9.69
C ILE A 297 24.13 -8.13 8.17
N ILE A 298 25.36 -7.92 7.72
CA ILE A 298 25.70 -7.82 6.30
C ILE A 298 26.99 -8.60 6.09
N ARG A 299 27.02 -9.42 5.04
CA ARG A 299 28.18 -10.22 4.64
C ARG A 299 28.44 -10.04 3.16
N ASP A 300 29.63 -9.52 2.83
CA ASP A 300 30.15 -9.37 1.46
C ASP A 300 29.14 -8.75 0.48
N LEU A 301 28.46 -7.68 0.91
CA LEU A 301 27.48 -7.00 0.06
C LEU A 301 28.22 -6.06 -0.92
N THR A 302 27.99 -6.29 -2.20
CA THR A 302 28.35 -5.36 -3.28
C THR A 302 27.08 -4.85 -3.93
N LEU A 303 26.87 -3.53 -3.88
CA LEU A 303 25.66 -2.86 -4.35
C LEU A 303 26.01 -1.53 -5.01
N ARG A 304 25.41 -1.24 -6.15
CA ARG A 304 25.55 0.04 -6.82
C ARG A 304 24.19 0.65 -7.10
N VAL A 305 23.94 1.82 -6.53
CA VAL A 305 22.70 2.60 -6.76
C VAL A 305 23.02 3.75 -7.70
N LEU A 306 22.30 3.83 -8.79
CA LEU A 306 22.42 4.89 -9.79
C LEU A 306 21.35 5.97 -9.56
N ARG A 307 21.57 7.13 -10.17
CA ARG A 307 20.58 8.21 -10.15
C ARG A 307 19.31 7.77 -10.87
N GLY A 308 18.17 7.96 -10.22
CA GLY A 308 16.86 7.56 -10.72
C GLY A 308 16.45 6.14 -10.33
N ASP A 309 17.33 5.34 -9.71
CA ASP A 309 16.96 4.02 -9.21
C ASP A 309 15.96 4.13 -8.07
N ARG A 310 15.07 3.14 -7.99
CA ARG A 310 14.08 2.98 -6.93
C ARG A 310 14.29 1.62 -6.29
N LEU A 311 15.14 1.60 -5.26
CA LEU A 311 15.56 0.37 -4.59
C LEU A 311 14.62 0.06 -3.42
N GLY A 312 13.83 -1.01 -3.54
CA GLY A 312 13.08 -1.61 -2.43
C GLY A 312 14.00 -2.47 -1.57
N ILE A 313 13.91 -2.35 -0.24
CA ILE A 313 14.69 -3.16 0.71
C ILE A 313 13.70 -3.97 1.54
N VAL A 314 13.80 -5.30 1.46
CA VAL A 314 12.88 -6.22 2.11
C VAL A 314 13.62 -7.25 2.96
N GLY A 315 12.97 -7.70 4.02
CA GLY A 315 13.53 -8.72 4.91
C GLY A 315 12.76 -8.81 6.22
N PRO A 316 12.93 -9.87 7.00
CA PRO A 316 12.29 -10.02 8.30
C PRO A 316 12.69 -8.89 9.26
N ASN A 317 11.92 -8.73 10.33
CA ASN A 317 12.28 -7.81 11.39
C ASN A 317 13.60 -8.27 12.04
N GLY A 318 14.47 -7.31 12.35
CA GLY A 318 15.82 -7.61 12.86
C GLY A 318 16.87 -8.01 11.82
N ALA A 319 16.52 -8.14 10.53
CA ALA A 319 17.47 -8.45 9.46
C ALA A 319 18.53 -7.36 9.20
N GLY A 320 18.34 -6.15 9.77
CA GLY A 320 19.29 -5.06 9.61
C GLY A 320 18.96 -4.06 8.51
N LYS A 321 17.70 -3.95 8.09
CA LYS A 321 17.23 -2.99 7.06
C LYS A 321 17.65 -1.55 7.39
N THR A 322 17.36 -1.08 8.60
CA THR A 322 17.74 0.27 9.05
C THR A 322 19.26 0.44 9.17
N THR A 323 20.00 -0.59 9.59
CA THR A 323 21.48 -0.58 9.61
C THR A 323 22.04 -0.43 8.20
N LEU A 324 21.47 -1.18 7.23
CA LEU A 324 21.86 -1.05 5.83
C LEU A 324 21.61 0.36 5.30
N LEU A 325 20.45 0.96 5.58
CA LEU A 325 20.17 2.36 5.19
C LEU A 325 21.19 3.33 5.79
N ARG A 326 21.54 3.19 7.07
CA ARG A 326 22.56 4.04 7.74
C ARG A 326 23.93 3.90 7.11
N LEU A 327 24.33 2.70 6.73
CA LEU A 327 25.59 2.46 6.02
C LEU A 327 25.59 3.11 4.63
N LEU A 328 24.52 2.89 3.82
CA LEU A 328 24.41 3.45 2.47
C LEU A 328 24.35 4.98 2.47
N THR A 329 23.89 5.59 3.57
CA THR A 329 23.82 7.05 3.74
C THR A 329 25.02 7.66 4.42
N GLY A 330 26.00 6.83 4.83
CA GLY A 330 27.22 7.28 5.51
C GLY A 330 27.00 7.71 6.97
N GLN A 331 25.85 7.38 7.57
CA GLN A 331 25.57 7.63 9.00
C GLN A 331 26.28 6.60 9.90
N ASP A 332 26.59 5.42 9.35
CA ASP A 332 27.38 4.38 10.00
C ASP A 332 28.50 3.92 9.07
N GLN A 333 29.49 3.21 9.60
CA GLN A 333 30.62 2.70 8.83
C GLN A 333 30.59 1.16 8.80
N PRO A 334 30.94 0.54 7.66
CA PRO A 334 31.09 -0.91 7.58
C PRO A 334 32.32 -1.35 8.38
N ASP A 335 32.31 -2.59 8.85
CA ASP A 335 33.45 -3.21 9.55
C ASP A 335 34.57 -3.58 8.55
N SER A 336 34.19 -3.93 7.32
CA SER A 336 35.10 -4.13 6.19
C SER A 336 34.46 -3.69 4.88
N GLY A 337 35.25 -3.59 3.81
CA GLY A 337 34.80 -3.10 2.51
C GLY A 337 34.85 -1.56 2.40
N THR A 338 34.21 -1.02 1.37
CA THR A 338 34.17 0.43 1.11
C THR A 338 32.81 0.88 0.61
N ILE A 339 32.38 2.04 1.08
CA ILE A 339 31.19 2.74 0.58
C ILE A 339 31.62 4.10 0.05
N LYS A 340 31.26 4.40 -1.19
CA LYS A 340 31.43 5.71 -1.80
C LYS A 340 30.08 6.32 -2.09
N THR A 341 29.82 7.48 -1.51
CA THR A 341 28.61 8.27 -1.79
C THR A 341 28.86 9.23 -2.94
N GLY A 342 27.84 9.47 -3.74
CA GLY A 342 27.89 10.40 -4.86
C GLY A 342 28.09 11.86 -4.42
N THR A 343 28.45 12.69 -5.37
CA THR A 343 28.59 14.15 -5.16
C THR A 343 27.24 14.85 -5.25
N ASN A 344 27.09 15.96 -4.53
CA ASN A 344 25.89 16.83 -4.53
C ASN A 344 24.61 16.09 -4.09
N LEU A 345 24.71 15.17 -3.13
CA LEU A 345 23.53 14.50 -2.58
C LEU A 345 22.79 15.43 -1.62
N ALA A 346 21.53 15.73 -1.95
CA ALA A 346 20.55 16.36 -1.08
C ALA A 346 19.59 15.27 -0.58
N VAL A 347 19.82 14.81 0.65
CA VAL A 347 19.09 13.69 1.23
C VAL A 347 17.89 14.19 2.00
N ALA A 348 16.69 13.65 1.72
CA ALA A 348 15.53 13.77 2.57
C ALA A 348 15.18 12.38 3.12
N THR A 349 14.98 12.29 4.44
CA THR A 349 14.73 11.01 5.13
C THR A 349 13.41 11.07 5.86
N LEU A 350 12.58 10.05 5.64
CA LEU A 350 11.45 9.70 6.49
C LEU A 350 11.92 8.54 7.38
N ASP A 351 12.28 8.86 8.62
CA ASP A 351 12.68 7.87 9.61
C ASP A 351 11.46 7.33 10.38
N GLN A 352 11.53 6.09 10.80
CA GLN A 352 10.52 5.41 11.61
C GLN A 352 10.27 6.13 12.95
N GLN A 353 11.26 6.85 13.47
CA GLN A 353 11.10 7.73 14.63
C GLN A 353 10.44 9.06 14.21
N ARG A 354 9.13 9.11 14.17
CA ARG A 354 8.29 10.28 13.88
C ARG A 354 8.45 11.45 14.88
N ALA A 355 9.55 11.47 15.63
CA ALA A 355 9.84 12.39 16.71
C ALA A 355 10.12 13.84 16.28
N ALA A 356 10.09 14.15 14.98
CA ALA A 356 10.55 15.45 14.48
C ALA A 356 9.46 16.54 14.39
N LEU A 357 8.20 16.24 14.68
CA LEU A 357 7.14 17.24 14.65
C LEU A 357 6.96 17.88 16.03
N ASP A 358 7.19 19.18 16.12
CA ASP A 358 6.93 19.97 17.33
C ASP A 358 5.41 20.04 17.58
N PRO A 359 4.89 19.44 18.66
CA PRO A 359 3.45 19.38 18.93
C PRO A 359 2.81 20.76 19.16
N THR A 360 3.62 21.78 19.47
CA THR A 360 3.15 23.14 19.76
C THR A 360 3.00 23.99 18.51
N ARG A 361 3.69 23.64 17.41
CA ARG A 361 3.60 24.36 16.14
C ARG A 361 2.27 24.10 15.45
N THR A 362 1.84 25.08 14.63
CA THR A 362 0.71 24.87 13.75
C THR A 362 1.11 24.05 12.51
N LEU A 363 0.13 23.49 11.84
CA LEU A 363 0.32 22.74 10.59
C LEU A 363 1.02 23.63 9.53
N ALA A 364 0.54 24.87 9.34
CA ALA A 364 1.15 25.81 8.41
C ALA A 364 2.59 26.17 8.78
N ASP A 365 2.87 26.46 10.05
CA ASP A 365 4.22 26.79 10.52
C ASP A 365 5.21 25.62 10.35
N THR A 366 4.71 24.40 10.45
CA THR A 366 5.53 23.20 10.24
C THR A 366 5.98 23.07 8.79
N LEU A 367 5.10 23.41 7.83
CA LEU A 367 5.40 23.35 6.41
C LEU A 367 6.24 24.53 5.90
N THR A 368 6.01 25.73 6.44
CA THR A 368 6.68 26.96 5.98
C THR A 368 7.91 27.35 6.80
N GLY A 369 8.15 26.66 7.93
CA GLY A 369 9.15 27.06 8.92
C GLY A 369 8.78 28.30 9.74
N GLY A 370 7.52 28.76 9.67
CA GLY A 370 6.99 29.89 10.43
C GLY A 370 7.44 31.26 9.94
N LYS A 371 8.01 31.36 8.73
CA LYS A 371 8.58 32.61 8.19
C LYS A 371 7.74 33.27 7.09
N SER A 372 6.87 32.52 6.45
CA SER A 372 6.04 32.99 5.33
C SER A 372 4.79 32.12 5.17
N ASP A 373 3.83 32.54 4.33
CA ASP A 373 2.70 31.71 3.91
C ASP A 373 3.01 30.87 2.66
N LEU A 374 4.29 30.81 2.26
CA LEU A 374 4.74 30.10 1.07
C LEU A 374 5.59 28.88 1.44
N VAL A 375 5.40 27.82 0.69
CA VAL A 375 6.21 26.58 0.72
C VAL A 375 6.95 26.49 -0.61
N GLU A 376 8.24 26.24 -0.59
CA GLU A 376 9.03 26.00 -1.80
C GLU A 376 8.92 24.53 -2.21
N VAL A 377 8.36 24.27 -3.38
CA VAL A 377 8.18 22.92 -3.94
C VAL A 377 8.64 22.93 -5.39
N GLY A 378 9.61 22.09 -5.73
CA GLY A 378 10.11 21.99 -7.11
C GLY A 378 10.79 23.26 -7.64
N GLY A 379 11.25 24.16 -6.76
CA GLY A 379 11.80 25.46 -7.14
C GLY A 379 10.74 26.54 -7.38
N GLU A 380 9.46 26.23 -7.16
CA GLU A 380 8.35 27.18 -7.22
C GLU A 380 7.81 27.45 -5.82
N SER A 381 7.49 28.73 -5.56
CA SER A 381 6.85 29.15 -4.31
C SER A 381 5.33 28.96 -4.45
N ARG A 382 4.76 28.08 -3.64
CA ARG A 382 3.32 27.80 -3.59
C ARG A 382 2.74 28.25 -2.25
N HIS A 383 1.51 28.78 -2.27
CA HIS A 383 0.81 29.15 -1.03
C HIS A 383 0.54 27.90 -0.18
N VAL A 384 0.84 27.97 1.13
CA VAL A 384 0.74 26.83 2.07
C VAL A 384 -0.63 26.16 2.07
N ILE A 385 -1.73 26.94 1.98
CA ILE A 385 -3.10 26.39 1.92
C ILE A 385 -3.31 25.54 0.66
N GLY A 386 -2.73 25.94 -0.49
CA GLY A 386 -2.77 25.15 -1.72
C GLY A 386 -2.02 23.82 -1.53
N TYR A 387 -0.81 23.89 -1.01
CA TYR A 387 0.02 22.70 -0.74
C TYR A 387 -0.61 21.76 0.29
N MET A 388 -1.20 22.31 1.38
CA MET A 388 -1.94 21.51 2.37
C MET A 388 -3.10 20.72 1.76
N LYS A 389 -3.81 21.31 0.78
CA LYS A 389 -4.91 20.62 0.10
C LYS A 389 -4.43 19.39 -0.65
N ASP A 390 -3.25 19.42 -1.23
CA ASP A 390 -2.66 18.28 -1.94
C ASP A 390 -2.45 17.06 -1.01
N PHE A 391 -2.30 17.30 0.30
CA PHE A 391 -2.20 16.26 1.35
C PHE A 391 -3.52 16.05 2.11
N LEU A 392 -4.65 16.41 1.51
CA LEU A 392 -5.98 16.21 2.07
C LEU A 392 -6.26 16.98 3.37
N PHE A 393 -5.54 18.06 3.65
CA PHE A 393 -5.85 18.97 4.75
C PHE A 393 -6.87 20.03 4.34
N ARG A 394 -7.73 20.40 5.28
CA ARG A 394 -8.68 21.52 5.08
C ARG A 394 -7.98 22.85 5.35
N PRO A 395 -8.40 23.94 4.68
CA PRO A 395 -7.85 25.27 4.95
C PRO A 395 -7.94 25.70 6.42
N GLU A 396 -9.00 25.29 7.10
CA GLU A 396 -9.24 25.61 8.52
C GLU A 396 -8.21 24.95 9.45
N GLN A 397 -7.62 23.83 9.02
CA GLN A 397 -6.60 23.10 9.80
C GLN A 397 -5.23 23.79 9.78
N ALA A 398 -5.02 24.81 8.96
CA ALA A 398 -3.74 25.51 8.87
C ALA A 398 -3.21 26.00 10.24
N ARG A 399 -4.13 26.43 11.11
CA ARG A 399 -3.83 26.94 12.46
C ARG A 399 -3.95 25.87 13.55
N THR A 400 -4.24 24.62 13.20
CA THR A 400 -4.37 23.52 14.16
C THR A 400 -2.98 23.12 14.70
N PRO A 401 -2.80 23.03 16.02
CA PRO A 401 -1.55 22.54 16.60
C PRO A 401 -1.30 21.08 16.21
N VAL A 402 -0.06 20.73 15.87
CA VAL A 402 0.33 19.37 15.47
C VAL A 402 0.01 18.33 16.55
N GLY A 403 0.10 18.72 17.82
CA GLY A 403 -0.22 17.83 18.96
C GLY A 403 -1.68 17.34 18.99
N THR A 404 -2.61 18.04 18.35
CA THR A 404 -4.04 17.67 18.30
C THR A 404 -4.43 16.84 17.08
N LEU A 405 -3.50 16.64 16.13
CA LEU A 405 -3.72 15.83 14.93
C LEU A 405 -3.79 14.34 15.26
N SER A 406 -4.62 13.61 14.55
CA SER A 406 -4.63 12.13 14.57
C SER A 406 -3.31 11.56 14.05
N GLY A 407 -3.03 10.28 14.32
CA GLY A 407 -1.83 9.58 13.84
C GLY A 407 -1.67 9.67 12.31
N GLY A 408 -2.74 9.40 11.56
CA GLY A 408 -2.74 9.50 10.10
C GLY A 408 -2.55 10.95 9.58
N GLU A 409 -3.13 11.96 10.25
CA GLU A 409 -2.89 13.37 9.90
C GLU A 409 -1.44 13.78 10.18
N ARG A 410 -0.84 13.30 11.28
CA ARG A 410 0.60 13.51 11.55
C ARG A 410 1.47 12.84 10.49
N GLY A 411 1.14 11.63 10.06
CA GLY A 411 1.83 10.94 8.97
C GLY A 411 1.79 11.73 7.67
N ARG A 412 0.61 12.23 7.27
CA ARG A 412 0.44 13.09 6.09
C ARG A 412 1.23 14.40 6.18
N LEU A 413 1.22 15.05 7.36
CA LEU A 413 1.99 16.27 7.57
C LEU A 413 3.49 16.02 7.47
N LEU A 414 3.97 14.92 8.01
CA LEU A 414 5.38 14.52 7.93
C LEU A 414 5.80 14.27 6.48
N LEU A 415 4.98 13.56 5.71
CA LEU A 415 5.20 13.35 4.28
C LEU A 415 5.23 14.69 3.53
N ALA A 416 4.26 15.56 3.78
CA ALA A 416 4.23 16.89 3.17
C ALA A 416 5.50 17.69 3.50
N ALA A 417 5.96 17.68 4.75
CA ALA A 417 7.15 18.40 5.18
C ALA A 417 8.44 17.85 4.55
N ILE A 418 8.53 16.54 4.32
CA ILE A 418 9.71 15.90 3.72
C ILE A 418 9.75 16.16 2.21
N LEU A 419 8.61 16.02 1.53
CA LEU A 419 8.51 16.22 0.09
C LEU A 419 8.61 17.70 -0.33
N ALA A 420 8.34 18.64 0.58
CA ALA A 420 8.64 20.05 0.38
C ALA A 420 10.14 20.34 0.32
N LYS A 421 10.99 19.54 1.00
CA LYS A 421 12.44 19.76 1.01
C LYS A 421 13.04 19.40 -0.34
N PRO A 422 13.82 20.31 -0.96
CA PRO A 422 14.56 19.97 -2.18
C PRO A 422 15.50 18.81 -1.94
N SER A 423 15.28 17.70 -2.63
CA SER A 423 16.07 16.47 -2.49
C SER A 423 16.32 15.80 -3.83
N ASN A 424 17.41 15.03 -3.92
CA ASN A 424 17.72 14.16 -5.06
C ASN A 424 17.97 12.70 -4.63
N LEU A 425 17.95 12.45 -3.30
CA LEU A 425 17.91 11.13 -2.70
C LEU A 425 16.86 11.13 -1.60
N LEU A 426 15.82 10.30 -1.77
CA LEU A 426 14.74 10.14 -0.81
C LEU A 426 14.88 8.78 -0.12
N ILE A 427 14.88 8.79 1.20
CA ILE A 427 14.97 7.60 2.04
C ILE A 427 13.67 7.47 2.80
N LEU A 428 12.99 6.34 2.59
CA LEU A 428 11.69 6.04 3.21
C LEU A 428 11.81 4.74 4.00
N ASP A 429 11.73 4.85 5.33
CA ASP A 429 11.72 3.68 6.22
C ASP A 429 10.30 3.48 6.75
N GLU A 430 9.61 2.44 6.23
CA GLU A 430 8.22 2.07 6.51
C GLU A 430 7.23 3.25 6.34
N PRO A 431 7.20 3.91 5.18
CA PRO A 431 6.35 5.08 4.96
C PRO A 431 4.86 4.76 4.95
N THR A 432 4.50 3.51 4.71
CA THR A 432 3.13 3.02 4.57
C THR A 432 2.42 2.82 5.91
N ASN A 433 3.15 2.72 7.01
CA ASN A 433 2.57 2.53 8.34
C ASN A 433 1.66 3.70 8.73
N ASP A 434 0.46 3.38 9.26
CA ASP A 434 -0.58 4.32 9.73
C ASP A 434 -1.15 5.26 8.65
N LEU A 435 -0.85 5.04 7.36
CA LEU A 435 -1.47 5.77 6.26
C LEU A 435 -2.73 5.04 5.80
N ASP A 436 -3.80 5.79 5.49
CA ASP A 436 -4.98 5.22 4.86
C ASP A 436 -4.77 5.01 3.34
N LEU A 437 -5.64 4.24 2.73
CA LEU A 437 -5.55 3.88 1.31
C LEU A 437 -5.48 5.12 0.39
N GLU A 438 -6.25 6.18 0.70
CA GLU A 438 -6.21 7.41 -0.08
C GLU A 438 -4.85 8.13 0.03
N THR A 439 -4.27 8.15 1.24
CA THR A 439 -2.94 8.74 1.46
C THR A 439 -1.83 7.91 0.81
N LEU A 440 -1.98 6.58 0.81
CA LEU A 440 -1.07 5.68 0.10
C LEU A 440 -1.10 5.93 -1.41
N ASP A 441 -2.28 6.14 -2.01
CA ASP A 441 -2.41 6.49 -3.42
C ASP A 441 -1.67 7.80 -3.75
N ILE A 442 -1.88 8.85 -2.93
CA ILE A 442 -1.17 10.12 -3.09
C ILE A 442 0.34 9.93 -3.01
N LEU A 443 0.81 9.17 -2.02
CA LEU A 443 2.24 8.89 -1.86
C LEU A 443 2.80 8.14 -3.07
N GLN A 444 2.08 7.16 -3.62
CA GLN A 444 2.46 6.42 -4.81
C GLN A 444 2.59 7.33 -6.03
N ASP A 445 1.59 8.19 -6.26
CA ASP A 445 1.60 9.14 -7.37
C ASP A 445 2.78 10.10 -7.27
N MET A 446 3.01 10.68 -6.09
CA MET A 446 4.13 11.59 -5.84
C MET A 446 5.49 10.93 -6.03
N LEU A 447 5.66 9.70 -5.56
CA LEU A 447 6.91 8.96 -5.73
C LEU A 447 7.09 8.51 -7.19
N SER A 448 6.02 8.25 -7.92
CA SER A 448 6.08 7.93 -9.35
C SER A 448 6.60 9.10 -10.17
N ASP A 449 6.24 10.33 -9.81
CA ASP A 449 6.69 11.56 -10.47
C ASP A 449 8.04 12.08 -9.95
N TYR A 450 8.56 11.51 -8.85
CA TYR A 450 9.82 11.97 -8.27
C TYR A 450 11.02 11.62 -9.16
N ALA A 451 11.72 12.64 -9.62
CA ALA A 451 12.87 12.50 -10.55
C ALA A 451 14.19 12.07 -9.88
N GLY A 452 14.25 12.03 -8.54
CA GLY A 452 15.43 11.61 -7.78
C GLY A 452 15.51 10.09 -7.59
N THR A 453 16.48 9.68 -6.78
CA THR A 453 16.70 8.29 -6.37
C THR A 453 15.92 7.99 -5.10
N ILE A 454 15.34 6.80 -5.00
CA ILE A 454 14.55 6.36 -3.84
C ILE A 454 15.18 5.11 -3.22
N LEU A 455 15.40 5.16 -1.90
CA LEU A 455 15.68 3.97 -1.08
C LEU A 455 14.45 3.75 -0.19
N LEU A 456 13.77 2.62 -0.38
CA LEU A 456 12.49 2.33 0.23
C LEU A 456 12.56 1.04 1.04
N VAL A 457 12.36 1.13 2.36
CA VAL A 457 12.06 -0.04 3.20
C VAL A 457 10.55 -0.10 3.37
N SER A 458 9.92 -1.20 2.99
CA SER A 458 8.50 -1.41 3.21
C SER A 458 8.14 -2.88 3.34
N HIS A 459 7.09 -3.16 4.10
CA HIS A 459 6.41 -4.44 4.18
C HIS A 459 5.13 -4.48 3.33
N ASP A 460 4.76 -3.37 2.70
CA ASP A 460 3.65 -3.30 1.77
C ASP A 460 4.08 -3.79 0.38
N ARG A 461 3.55 -4.96 0.01
CA ARG A 461 3.90 -5.65 -1.24
C ARG A 461 3.37 -4.95 -2.49
N ASP A 462 2.19 -4.34 -2.41
CA ASP A 462 1.60 -3.60 -3.53
C ASP A 462 2.37 -2.29 -3.76
N PHE A 463 2.74 -1.62 -2.69
CA PHE A 463 3.55 -0.42 -2.74
C PHE A 463 4.95 -0.67 -3.35
N LEU A 464 5.61 -1.76 -2.96
CA LEU A 464 6.89 -2.17 -3.54
C LEU A 464 6.77 -2.49 -5.03
N ASP A 465 5.72 -3.20 -5.45
CA ASP A 465 5.51 -3.54 -6.86
C ASP A 465 5.25 -2.33 -7.75
N ARG A 466 4.63 -1.28 -7.20
CA ARG A 466 4.34 -0.06 -7.96
C ARG A 466 5.51 0.91 -8.04
N ILE A 467 6.37 0.93 -7.02
CA ILE A 467 7.45 1.94 -6.90
C ILE A 467 8.83 1.40 -7.22
N ALA A 468 9.18 0.19 -6.76
CA ALA A 468 10.54 -0.33 -6.86
C ALA A 468 10.90 -0.78 -8.28
N THR A 469 12.07 -0.35 -8.77
CA THR A 469 12.68 -0.85 -10.01
C THR A 469 13.61 -2.04 -9.78
N SER A 470 14.13 -2.17 -8.56
CA SER A 470 14.86 -3.35 -8.06
C SER A 470 14.56 -3.55 -6.57
N THR A 471 14.70 -4.79 -6.11
CA THR A 471 14.43 -5.19 -4.73
C THR A 471 15.63 -5.90 -4.14
N LEU A 472 16.16 -5.38 -3.02
CA LEU A 472 17.23 -5.96 -2.25
C LEU A 472 16.65 -6.75 -1.08
N ALA A 473 16.79 -8.08 -1.11
CA ALA A 473 16.18 -8.98 -0.12
C ALA A 473 17.22 -9.58 0.82
N ALA A 474 16.90 -9.63 2.12
CA ALA A 474 17.67 -10.36 3.12
C ALA A 474 17.36 -11.87 3.00
N GLU A 475 18.38 -12.67 2.68
CA GLU A 475 18.28 -14.12 2.47
C GLU A 475 18.69 -14.94 3.72
N GLY A 476 18.95 -14.28 4.84
CA GLY A 476 19.47 -14.86 6.08
C GLY A 476 21.00 -14.83 6.17
N ASP A 477 21.53 -15.09 7.36
CA ASP A 477 22.99 -15.15 7.67
C ASP A 477 23.79 -13.93 7.18
N GLY A 478 23.17 -12.75 7.15
CA GLY A 478 23.78 -11.50 6.67
C GLY A 478 23.88 -11.39 5.14
N ARG A 479 23.32 -12.34 4.39
CA ARG A 479 23.35 -12.32 2.93
C ARG A 479 22.20 -11.49 2.38
N TRP A 480 22.54 -10.54 1.50
CA TRP A 480 21.60 -9.70 0.78
C TRP A 480 21.72 -9.96 -0.72
N VAL A 481 20.60 -10.05 -1.40
CA VAL A 481 20.54 -10.34 -2.84
C VAL A 481 19.64 -9.35 -3.53
N GLU A 482 20.15 -8.72 -4.60
CA GLU A 482 19.37 -7.82 -5.44
C GLU A 482 18.63 -8.62 -6.52
N TYR A 483 17.38 -8.26 -6.74
CA TYR A 483 16.47 -8.79 -7.75
C TYR A 483 15.93 -7.64 -8.59
N ALA A 484 15.75 -7.86 -9.88
CA ALA A 484 15.11 -6.88 -10.76
C ALA A 484 13.60 -6.83 -10.51
N GLY A 485 13.02 -5.63 -10.52
CA GLY A 485 11.58 -5.42 -10.34
C GLY A 485 11.12 -5.33 -8.89
N GLY A 486 9.81 -5.40 -8.70
CA GLY A 486 9.13 -5.29 -7.42
C GLY A 486 9.16 -6.57 -6.58
N TYR A 487 8.31 -6.63 -5.57
CA TYR A 487 8.22 -7.78 -4.66
C TYR A 487 7.74 -9.06 -5.37
N SER A 488 6.78 -8.93 -6.27
CA SER A 488 6.26 -10.08 -7.05
C SER A 488 7.32 -10.68 -7.98
N ASP A 489 8.09 -9.82 -8.64
CA ASP A 489 9.20 -10.24 -9.51
C ASP A 489 10.31 -10.92 -8.72
N MET A 490 10.65 -10.38 -7.55
CA MET A 490 11.60 -10.98 -6.62
C MET A 490 11.18 -12.40 -6.23
N LEU A 491 9.90 -12.62 -5.86
CA LEU A 491 9.39 -13.95 -5.48
C LEU A 491 9.47 -14.94 -6.64
N ALA A 492 9.14 -14.52 -7.87
CA ALA A 492 9.25 -15.35 -9.05
C ALA A 492 10.71 -15.80 -9.28
N GLN A 493 11.66 -14.86 -9.29
CA GLN A 493 13.07 -15.12 -9.47
C GLN A 493 13.67 -15.98 -8.33
N ARG A 494 13.24 -15.73 -7.07
CA ARG A 494 13.65 -16.54 -5.92
C ARG A 494 13.13 -17.97 -6.03
N GLY A 495 11.89 -18.16 -6.47
CA GLY A 495 11.29 -19.48 -6.70
C GLY A 495 12.03 -20.28 -7.77
N GLU A 496 12.48 -19.65 -8.83
CA GLU A 496 13.30 -20.27 -9.87
C GLU A 496 14.67 -20.69 -9.34
N ARG A 497 15.39 -19.81 -8.63
CA ARG A 497 16.69 -20.14 -8.00
C ARG A 497 16.60 -21.30 -7.00
N VAL A 498 15.53 -21.37 -6.20
CA VAL A 498 15.31 -22.49 -5.26
C VAL A 498 15.05 -23.79 -6.02
N ARG A 499 14.32 -23.77 -7.13
CA ARG A 499 14.10 -24.94 -7.99
C ARG A 499 15.40 -25.42 -8.65
N GLU A 500 16.20 -24.50 -9.16
CA GLU A 500 17.53 -24.81 -9.73
C GLU A 500 18.46 -25.41 -8.67
N ALA A 501 18.55 -24.83 -7.48
CA ALA A 501 19.35 -25.35 -6.38
C ALA A 501 18.86 -26.73 -5.89
N ALA A 502 17.55 -26.98 -5.88
CA ALA A 502 16.96 -28.28 -5.51
C ALA A 502 17.22 -29.35 -6.59
N THR A 503 17.23 -28.98 -7.86
CA THR A 503 17.61 -29.90 -8.96
C THR A 503 19.08 -30.23 -8.91
N VAL A 504 19.96 -29.30 -8.58
CA VAL A 504 21.39 -29.53 -8.36
C VAL A 504 21.65 -30.42 -7.13
N ARG A 505 20.89 -30.26 -6.04
CA ARG A 505 21.03 -31.13 -4.83
C ARG A 505 20.45 -32.54 -5.00
N LYS A 506 19.47 -32.75 -5.88
CA LYS A 506 18.93 -34.10 -6.20
C LYS A 506 19.84 -34.90 -7.13
N ALA A 507 20.77 -34.25 -7.80
CA ALA A 507 21.88 -34.91 -8.49
C ALA A 507 22.96 -35.28 -7.46
N GLY A 508 22.74 -36.35 -6.70
CA GLY A 508 23.76 -36.98 -5.87
C GLY A 508 24.97 -37.40 -6.74
N PRO A 509 26.14 -37.78 -6.14
CA PRO A 509 27.36 -37.99 -6.88
C PRO A 509 27.21 -39.19 -7.82
N VAL A 510 26.74 -38.90 -9.02
CA VAL A 510 26.87 -39.82 -10.15
C VAL A 510 28.32 -39.73 -10.62
N ALA A 511 28.99 -40.86 -10.59
CA ALA A 511 30.33 -41.03 -11.11
C ALA A 511 30.55 -40.25 -12.41
N LYS A 512 31.69 -39.55 -12.48
CA LYS A 512 32.17 -38.87 -13.68
C LYS A 512 32.01 -39.75 -14.93
N ARG A 513 30.86 -39.66 -15.58
CA ARG A 513 30.79 -39.84 -17.01
C ARG A 513 31.15 -38.48 -17.63
N VAL A 514 32.26 -38.47 -18.32
CA VAL A 514 32.67 -37.40 -19.21
C VAL A 514 31.46 -37.10 -20.11
N SER A 515 30.69 -36.05 -19.81
CA SER A 515 29.70 -35.55 -20.76
C SER A 515 30.52 -34.83 -21.83
N GLU A 516 30.53 -35.39 -23.03
CA GLU A 516 30.89 -34.66 -24.22
C GLU A 516 30.18 -33.29 -24.15
N LYS A 517 30.96 -32.19 -24.17
CA LYS A 517 30.45 -30.86 -24.37
C LYS A 517 29.59 -30.93 -25.63
N ALA A 518 28.28 -30.77 -25.49
CA ALA A 518 27.39 -30.66 -26.63
C ALA A 518 27.83 -29.42 -27.39
N ALA A 519 28.60 -29.61 -28.45
CA ALA A 519 29.03 -28.52 -29.30
C ALA A 519 27.77 -27.87 -29.89
N PHE A 520 27.73 -26.53 -29.94
CA PHE A 520 26.68 -25.80 -30.61
C PHE A 520 26.59 -26.29 -32.05
N SER A 521 25.48 -26.95 -32.38
CA SER A 521 25.31 -27.73 -33.60
C SER A 521 25.36 -26.84 -34.84
N PHE A 522 25.89 -27.33 -35.94
CA PHE A 522 25.79 -26.64 -37.24
C PHE A 522 24.33 -26.32 -37.61
N LYS A 523 23.40 -27.16 -37.17
CA LYS A 523 21.95 -26.95 -37.35
C LYS A 523 21.44 -25.76 -36.55
N ASP A 524 21.94 -25.57 -35.34
CA ASP A 524 21.55 -24.45 -34.45
C ASP A 524 22.13 -23.12 -34.99
N ARG A 525 23.36 -23.12 -35.49
CA ARG A 525 23.95 -21.95 -36.17
C ARG A 525 23.19 -21.54 -37.44
N HIS A 526 22.77 -22.52 -38.22
CA HIS A 526 21.99 -22.26 -39.43
C HIS A 526 20.59 -21.74 -39.07
N ARG A 527 19.95 -22.28 -38.04
CA ARG A 527 18.64 -21.82 -37.57
C ARG A 527 18.72 -20.39 -37.00
N LEU A 528 19.75 -20.09 -36.23
CA LEU A 528 19.97 -18.74 -35.66
C LEU A 528 20.17 -17.69 -36.77
N LYS A 529 20.88 -18.03 -37.82
CA LYS A 529 21.01 -17.15 -38.98
C LYS A 529 19.68 -16.95 -39.71
N ALA A 530 18.93 -18.04 -39.93
CA ALA A 530 17.61 -17.98 -40.56
C ALA A 530 16.62 -17.15 -39.73
N LEU A 531 16.64 -17.26 -38.37
CA LEU A 531 15.81 -16.48 -37.48
C LEU A 531 16.09 -14.97 -37.61
N ASN A 532 17.36 -14.57 -37.70
CA ASN A 532 17.72 -13.16 -37.92
C ASN A 532 17.12 -12.61 -39.23
N GLU A 533 17.13 -13.42 -40.28
CA GLU A 533 16.55 -13.03 -41.58
C GLU A 533 15.00 -13.00 -41.50
N GLU A 534 14.38 -13.96 -40.82
CA GLU A 534 12.93 -13.99 -40.61
C GLU A 534 12.44 -12.80 -39.73
N ILE A 535 13.13 -12.49 -38.62
CA ILE A 535 12.84 -11.34 -37.74
C ILE A 535 12.93 -10.04 -38.53
N ALA A 536 14.03 -9.84 -39.30
CA ALA A 536 14.18 -8.64 -40.13
C ALA A 536 13.07 -8.53 -41.18
N GLY A 537 12.64 -9.65 -41.78
CA GLY A 537 11.54 -9.69 -42.74
C GLY A 537 10.18 -9.36 -42.12
N VAL A 538 9.90 -9.84 -40.90
CA VAL A 538 8.67 -9.52 -40.17
C VAL A 538 8.69 -8.05 -39.74
N GLN A 539 9.82 -7.53 -39.22
CA GLN A 539 9.96 -6.12 -38.83
C GLN A 539 9.69 -5.19 -40.02
N SER A 540 10.28 -5.45 -41.19
CA SER A 540 10.04 -4.65 -42.41
C SER A 540 8.57 -4.63 -42.84
N ARG A 541 7.82 -5.72 -42.60
CA ARG A 541 6.39 -5.80 -42.87
C ARG A 541 5.57 -5.00 -41.84
N ILE A 542 5.98 -5.02 -40.57
CA ILE A 542 5.40 -4.19 -39.51
C ILE A 542 5.57 -2.72 -39.89
N ASP A 543 6.80 -2.29 -40.19
CA ASP A 543 7.12 -0.90 -40.54
C ASP A 543 6.31 -0.43 -41.78
N THR A 544 6.12 -1.33 -42.75
CA THR A 544 5.32 -1.02 -43.94
C THR A 544 3.84 -0.83 -43.62
N LEU A 545 3.28 -1.68 -42.75
CA LEU A 545 1.89 -1.55 -42.32
C LEU A 545 1.69 -0.33 -41.42
N GLU A 546 2.62 -0.06 -40.51
CA GLU A 546 2.57 1.13 -39.63
C GLU A 546 2.64 2.42 -40.49
N ALA A 547 3.45 2.46 -41.52
CA ALA A 547 3.48 3.59 -42.46
C ALA A 547 2.12 3.83 -43.15
N THR A 548 1.29 2.79 -43.35
CA THR A 548 -0.06 2.97 -43.89
C THR A 548 -1.01 3.67 -42.94
N PHE A 549 -0.77 3.59 -41.63
CA PHE A 549 -1.58 4.27 -40.59
C PHE A 549 -1.24 5.77 -40.44
N ALA A 550 -0.13 6.23 -41.05
CA ALA A 550 0.18 7.67 -41.10
C ALA A 550 -0.80 8.43 -42.04
N ASP A 551 -1.54 7.72 -42.91
CA ASP A 551 -2.61 8.31 -43.72
C ASP A 551 -3.89 8.49 -42.88
N THR A 552 -4.13 9.70 -42.39
CA THR A 552 -5.29 10.08 -41.60
C THR A 552 -6.64 9.88 -42.31
N GLU A 553 -6.64 9.72 -43.64
CA GLU A 553 -7.85 9.48 -44.45
C GLU A 553 -8.23 8.00 -44.54
N LEU A 554 -7.32 7.07 -44.17
CA LEU A 554 -7.53 5.63 -44.28
C LEU A 554 -8.69 5.17 -43.43
N PHE A 555 -8.80 5.68 -42.20
CA PHE A 555 -9.89 5.34 -41.24
C PHE A 555 -11.26 5.81 -41.75
N THR A 556 -11.31 7.02 -42.33
CA THR A 556 -12.59 7.65 -42.76
C THR A 556 -13.06 7.19 -44.12
N LYS A 557 -12.14 6.94 -45.05
CA LYS A 557 -12.49 6.59 -46.44
C LYS A 557 -12.52 5.08 -46.72
N ARG A 558 -11.78 4.26 -45.92
CA ARG A 558 -11.62 2.81 -46.15
C ARG A 558 -11.59 2.03 -44.82
N PRO A 559 -12.67 2.03 -44.04
CA PRO A 559 -12.70 1.40 -42.70
C PRO A 559 -12.42 -0.10 -42.71
N GLU A 560 -12.87 -0.83 -43.74
CA GLU A 560 -12.60 -2.27 -43.87
C GLU A 560 -11.11 -2.56 -44.07
N GLN A 561 -10.42 -1.73 -44.85
CA GLN A 561 -8.98 -1.88 -45.10
C GLN A 561 -8.16 -1.49 -43.83
N PHE A 562 -8.62 -0.49 -43.10
CA PHE A 562 -8.03 -0.14 -41.78
C PHE A 562 -8.11 -1.30 -40.82
N GLN A 563 -9.28 -1.95 -40.72
CA GLN A 563 -9.51 -3.07 -39.82
C GLN A 563 -8.73 -4.34 -40.20
N ALA A 564 -8.60 -4.59 -41.52
CA ALA A 564 -7.77 -5.67 -42.04
C ALA A 564 -6.28 -5.43 -41.74
N ASN A 565 -5.79 -4.20 -41.91
CA ASN A 565 -4.41 -3.83 -41.60
C ASN A 565 -4.11 -3.94 -40.09
N MET A 566 -5.05 -3.55 -39.22
CA MET A 566 -4.92 -3.73 -37.75
C MET A 566 -4.83 -5.20 -37.36
N THR A 567 -5.68 -6.06 -37.93
CA THR A 567 -5.63 -7.50 -37.66
C THR A 567 -4.33 -8.13 -38.19
N ALA A 568 -3.86 -7.71 -39.37
CA ALA A 568 -2.58 -8.16 -39.91
C ALA A 568 -1.39 -7.71 -39.06
N LEU A 569 -1.41 -6.48 -38.56
CA LEU A 569 -0.37 -5.93 -37.68
C LEU A 569 -0.31 -6.71 -36.33
N ALA A 570 -1.46 -6.99 -35.72
CA ALA A 570 -1.53 -7.80 -34.51
C ALA A 570 -0.95 -9.22 -34.70
N GLY A 571 -1.27 -9.87 -35.80
CA GLY A 571 -0.71 -11.19 -36.16
C GLY A 571 0.81 -11.17 -36.45
N LEU A 572 1.33 -10.06 -36.99
CA LEU A 572 2.78 -9.89 -37.20
C LEU A 572 3.51 -9.66 -35.86
N HIS A 573 2.96 -8.90 -34.94
CA HIS A 573 3.52 -8.73 -33.57
C HIS A 573 3.55 -10.04 -32.79
N GLU A 574 2.48 -10.83 -32.84
CA GLU A 574 2.46 -12.15 -32.22
C GLU A 574 3.55 -13.07 -32.81
N ARG A 575 3.69 -13.07 -34.13
CA ARG A 575 4.73 -13.85 -34.82
C ARG A 575 6.13 -13.37 -34.46
N MET A 576 6.34 -12.06 -34.35
CA MET A 576 7.62 -11.47 -33.93
C MET A 576 8.00 -11.98 -32.52
N GLY A 577 7.10 -11.95 -31.57
CA GLY A 577 7.36 -12.45 -30.20
C GLY A 577 7.76 -13.93 -30.16
N VAL A 578 7.16 -14.78 -31.02
CA VAL A 578 7.54 -16.20 -31.12
C VAL A 578 8.97 -16.36 -31.71
N LEU A 579 9.30 -15.60 -32.73
CA LEU A 579 10.63 -15.67 -33.37
C LEU A 579 11.73 -15.13 -32.45
N GLU A 580 11.46 -14.06 -31.72
CA GLU A 580 12.37 -13.49 -30.71
C GLU A 580 12.62 -14.44 -29.54
N ALA A 581 11.58 -15.14 -29.07
CA ALA A 581 11.72 -16.13 -28.02
C ALA A 581 12.59 -17.32 -28.47
N GLU A 582 12.40 -17.85 -29.70
CA GLU A 582 13.21 -18.91 -30.27
C GLU A 582 14.66 -18.46 -30.50
N TRP A 583 14.84 -17.22 -30.95
CA TRP A 583 16.17 -16.61 -31.15
C TRP A 583 16.92 -16.50 -29.82
N LEU A 584 16.25 -16.01 -28.75
CA LEU A 584 16.83 -15.84 -27.43
C LEU A 584 17.26 -17.20 -26.83
N GLU A 585 16.44 -18.24 -26.99
CA GLU A 585 16.77 -19.60 -26.51
C GLU A 585 18.04 -20.15 -27.19
N LEU A 586 18.15 -19.97 -28.50
CA LEU A 586 19.31 -20.43 -29.25
C LEU A 586 20.57 -19.59 -28.97
N GLU A 587 20.42 -18.29 -28.72
CA GLU A 587 21.52 -17.39 -28.38
C GLU A 587 22.07 -17.71 -26.97
N MET A 588 21.19 -17.91 -25.96
CA MET A 588 21.60 -18.37 -24.61
C MET A 588 22.32 -19.71 -24.68
N ARG A 589 21.87 -20.62 -25.55
CA ARG A 589 22.52 -21.91 -25.76
C ARG A 589 23.90 -21.74 -26.40
N ARG A 590 24.06 -20.81 -27.35
CA ARG A 590 25.35 -20.46 -27.94
C ARG A 590 26.32 -19.90 -26.89
N GLU A 591 25.90 -18.93 -26.10
CA GLU A 591 26.71 -18.33 -25.04
C GLU A 591 27.13 -19.37 -23.99
N SER A 592 26.26 -20.31 -23.65
CA SER A 592 26.59 -21.38 -22.68
C SER A 592 27.63 -22.37 -23.20
N VAL A 593 27.87 -22.45 -24.52
CA VAL A 593 28.81 -23.39 -25.17
C VAL A 593 30.11 -22.68 -25.60
N GLU A 594 30.04 -21.41 -26.03
CA GLU A 594 31.16 -20.60 -26.56
C GLU A 594 31.80 -19.69 -25.49
N GLY A 595 31.09 -19.37 -24.34
CA GLY A 595 31.60 -18.67 -23.17
C GLY A 595 32.12 -19.65 -22.13
#